data_023aca98dcca5f42fc639416cb08f37c
#
_entry.id   023aca98dcca5f42fc639416cb08f37c
#
_cell.length_a   1.000
_cell.length_b   1.000
_cell.length_c   1.000
_cell.angle_alpha   90.00
_cell.angle_beta   90.00
_cell.angle_gamma   90.00
#
_symmetry.space_group_name_H-M   'P 1'
#
loop_
_entity.id
_entity.type
_entity.pdbx_description
1 polymer ?
#
loop_
_entity_poly.entity_id
_entity_poly.type
_entity_poly.pdbx_seq_one_letter_code
_entity_poly.pdbx_strand_id
1 'polypeptide(L)'
;MKKYIFILTYWLGGGTEKVFENIAKALHGPETQVILYVINGFDVEKYSIEDYVTVIKTRKELFRTVTPDTIVVNFSGDWKSSLTAYCLSKNYVSWIHCNPYTMKGARTGFFNFWLLKKSKKIVCVCNEQKEILQNEFKFRNDFSVIYNSVDFDTVRNKATENLDFDSKYFLMIARMDFNSKDFFTVIDAYSMLDMEIQNEYKLVFLGDGNDRSQVEEYIKKKNLTETVVLPGFDKNPYKWFKNAVCNILSSKTEGFSVSIIEGMSIGCPEIITNYRTGAKEVSANGSNAIIVDIGDAEAMKNAMKTLVYDNERRENLIKNANSFIQNFSQNIFEKRIIDFFGDL
;
A
#
# COMPACT_ATOMS: atom_id res chain seq x y z
N MET A 1 -15.56 7.37 -28.36
CA MET A 1 -15.46 7.37 -26.87
C MET A 1 -14.69 6.13 -26.45
N LYS A 2 -13.47 6.31 -25.91
CA LYS A 2 -12.59 5.21 -25.46
C LYS A 2 -13.13 4.64 -24.15
N LYS A 3 -13.28 3.30 -24.05
CA LYS A 3 -13.86 2.64 -22.88
C LYS A 3 -12.79 1.90 -22.11
N TYR A 4 -12.79 2.09 -20.77
CA TYR A 4 -11.91 1.42 -19.83
C TYR A 4 -12.74 0.64 -18.82
N ILE A 5 -12.59 -0.68 -18.77
CA ILE A 5 -13.29 -1.55 -17.81
C ILE A 5 -12.30 -2.08 -16.78
N PHE A 6 -12.47 -1.69 -15.54
CA PHE A 6 -11.69 -2.19 -14.41
C PHE A 6 -12.47 -3.27 -13.67
N ILE A 7 -11.81 -4.41 -13.47
CA ILE A 7 -12.41 -5.58 -12.83
C ILE A 7 -11.74 -5.78 -11.47
N LEU A 8 -12.52 -5.63 -10.41
CA LEU A 8 -12.12 -5.92 -9.04
C LEU A 8 -12.90 -7.11 -8.49
N THR A 9 -12.28 -7.88 -7.61
CA THR A 9 -12.97 -9.00 -6.95
C THR A 9 -13.78 -8.53 -5.75
N TYR A 10 -13.24 -7.59 -4.98
CA TYR A 10 -13.88 -6.97 -3.82
C TYR A 10 -13.69 -5.46 -3.86
N TRP A 11 -14.57 -4.75 -3.14
CA TRP A 11 -14.41 -3.33 -2.81
C TRP A 11 -14.49 -3.19 -1.28
N LEU A 12 -13.36 -2.92 -0.64
CA LEU A 12 -13.23 -2.88 0.82
C LEU A 12 -12.83 -1.49 1.36
N GLY A 13 -12.66 -0.52 0.47
CA GLY A 13 -12.22 0.84 0.82
C GLY A 13 -10.75 0.92 1.24
N GLY A 14 -9.90 0.08 0.65
CA GLY A 14 -8.46 0.02 0.92
C GLY A 14 -7.59 0.78 -0.08
N GLY A 15 -6.29 0.49 -0.05
CA GLY A 15 -5.31 1.17 -0.91
C GLY A 15 -5.49 0.91 -2.41
N THR A 16 -5.91 -0.30 -2.79
CA THR A 16 -6.15 -0.65 -4.20
C THR A 16 -7.29 0.18 -4.81
N GLU A 17 -8.37 0.34 -4.05
CA GLU A 17 -9.53 1.14 -4.45
C GLU A 17 -9.16 2.61 -4.59
N LYS A 18 -8.32 3.13 -3.69
CA LYS A 18 -7.82 4.50 -3.81
C LYS A 18 -6.97 4.71 -5.06
N VAL A 19 -6.15 3.73 -5.44
CA VAL A 19 -5.40 3.75 -6.71
C VAL A 19 -6.36 3.75 -7.89
N PHE A 20 -7.44 2.94 -7.86
CA PHE A 20 -8.46 2.96 -8.90
C PHE A 20 -9.12 4.34 -9.03
N GLU A 21 -9.52 4.98 -7.92
CA GLU A 21 -10.11 6.32 -7.92
C GLU A 21 -9.17 7.35 -8.59
N ASN A 22 -7.88 7.31 -8.24
CA ASN A 22 -6.88 8.18 -8.84
C ASN A 22 -6.71 7.94 -10.35
N ILE A 23 -6.76 6.67 -10.80
CA ILE A 23 -6.73 6.32 -12.23
C ILE A 23 -8.00 6.81 -12.92
N ALA A 24 -9.17 6.57 -12.33
CA ALA A 24 -10.45 6.98 -12.89
C ALA A 24 -10.50 8.49 -13.08
N LYS A 25 -10.01 9.26 -12.10
CA LYS A 25 -9.89 10.72 -12.18
C LYS A 25 -8.95 11.14 -13.31
N ALA A 26 -7.79 10.51 -13.44
CA ALA A 26 -6.82 10.82 -14.51
C ALA A 26 -7.35 10.51 -15.91
N LEU A 27 -8.22 9.50 -16.05
CA LEU A 27 -8.82 9.09 -17.31
C LEU A 27 -10.13 9.82 -17.62
N HIS A 28 -10.69 10.57 -16.68
CA HIS A 28 -11.96 11.29 -16.87
C HIS A 28 -11.81 12.37 -17.93
N GLY A 29 -12.70 12.35 -18.94
CA GLY A 29 -12.73 13.32 -20.02
C GLY A 29 -13.92 13.13 -20.96
N PRO A 30 -14.19 14.08 -21.87
CA PRO A 30 -15.38 14.08 -22.70
C PRO A 30 -15.46 12.91 -23.70
N GLU A 31 -14.32 12.31 -24.04
CA GLU A 31 -14.23 11.19 -24.98
C GLU A 31 -13.91 9.85 -24.32
N THR A 32 -14.01 9.78 -22.99
CA THR A 32 -13.68 8.58 -22.21
C THR A 32 -14.85 8.11 -21.37
N GLN A 33 -14.92 6.80 -21.15
CA GLN A 33 -15.85 6.17 -20.22
C GLN A 33 -15.07 5.21 -19.30
N VAL A 34 -15.05 5.49 -18.01
CA VAL A 34 -14.47 4.61 -17.01
C VAL A 34 -15.57 3.77 -16.39
N ILE A 35 -15.40 2.45 -16.41
CA ILE A 35 -16.37 1.46 -15.98
C ILE A 35 -15.75 0.59 -14.90
N LEU A 36 -16.46 0.44 -13.79
CA LEU A 36 -16.09 -0.44 -12.69
C LEU A 36 -17.02 -1.66 -12.66
N TYR A 37 -16.43 -2.84 -12.56
CA TYR A 37 -17.14 -4.08 -12.27
C TYR A 37 -16.52 -4.77 -11.05
N VAL A 38 -17.31 -4.95 -9.99
CA VAL A 38 -16.89 -5.67 -8.77
C VAL A 38 -17.58 -7.03 -8.74
N ILE A 39 -16.77 -8.12 -8.82
CA ILE A 39 -17.28 -9.50 -8.99
C ILE A 39 -18.21 -9.93 -7.84
N ASN A 40 -17.85 -9.61 -6.59
CA ASN A 40 -18.63 -9.95 -5.42
C ASN A 40 -19.66 -8.86 -5.02
N GLY A 41 -19.91 -7.91 -5.94
CA GLY A 41 -20.85 -6.81 -5.75
C GLY A 41 -20.18 -5.55 -5.17
N PHE A 42 -20.79 -4.41 -5.50
CA PHE A 42 -20.42 -3.09 -4.98
C PHE A 42 -21.56 -2.58 -4.10
N ASP A 43 -21.24 -2.31 -2.84
CA ASP A 43 -22.21 -1.79 -1.87
C ASP A 43 -22.25 -0.26 -1.98
N VAL A 44 -23.26 0.25 -2.70
CA VAL A 44 -23.47 1.69 -2.94
C VAL A 44 -23.94 2.45 -1.69
N GLU A 45 -24.43 1.75 -0.66
CA GLU A 45 -24.83 2.38 0.59
C GLU A 45 -23.63 2.63 1.51
N LYS A 46 -22.65 1.77 1.40
CA LYS A 46 -21.42 1.81 2.21
C LYS A 46 -20.31 2.64 1.58
N TYR A 47 -20.21 2.62 0.26
CA TYR A 47 -19.11 3.26 -0.47
C TYR A 47 -19.64 4.24 -1.52
N SER A 48 -19.09 5.43 -1.53
CA SER A 48 -19.31 6.41 -2.61
C SER A 48 -18.27 6.18 -3.71
N ILE A 49 -18.65 6.47 -4.94
CA ILE A 49 -17.77 6.54 -6.09
C ILE A 49 -18.14 7.77 -6.91
N GLU A 50 -17.18 8.36 -7.59
CA GLU A 50 -17.38 9.56 -8.39
C GLU A 50 -18.39 9.35 -9.52
N ASP A 51 -19.24 10.32 -9.78
CA ASP A 51 -20.35 10.25 -10.75
C ASP A 51 -19.91 9.96 -12.19
N TYR A 52 -18.65 10.25 -12.53
CA TYR A 52 -18.09 9.94 -13.85
C TYR A 52 -17.68 8.46 -14.01
N VAL A 53 -17.77 7.63 -12.97
CA VAL A 53 -17.51 6.20 -13.04
C VAL A 53 -18.83 5.44 -13.19
N THR A 54 -18.97 4.68 -14.26
CA THR A 54 -20.13 3.81 -14.47
C THR A 54 -19.93 2.48 -13.74
N VAL A 55 -20.76 2.17 -12.74
CA VAL A 55 -20.71 0.88 -12.03
C VAL A 55 -21.63 -0.14 -12.70
N ILE A 56 -21.05 -1.23 -13.20
CA ILE A 56 -21.80 -2.37 -13.76
C ILE A 56 -22.08 -3.40 -12.67
N LYS A 57 -23.34 -3.83 -12.52
CA LYS A 57 -23.78 -4.73 -11.45
C LYS A 57 -23.86 -6.19 -11.88
N THR A 58 -23.99 -6.48 -13.17
CA THR A 58 -24.23 -7.85 -13.66
C THR A 58 -23.24 -8.28 -14.74
N ARG A 59 -22.91 -9.58 -14.77
CA ARG A 59 -22.08 -10.16 -15.83
C ARG A 59 -22.69 -9.97 -17.22
N LYS A 60 -24.01 -10.07 -17.35
CA LYS A 60 -24.70 -9.91 -18.63
C LYS A 60 -24.51 -8.51 -19.19
N GLU A 61 -24.63 -7.51 -18.37
CA GLU A 61 -24.37 -6.10 -18.72
C GLU A 61 -22.91 -5.90 -19.09
N LEU A 62 -21.97 -6.43 -18.29
CA LEU A 62 -20.53 -6.36 -18.54
C LEU A 62 -20.17 -6.89 -19.95
N PHE A 63 -20.65 -8.10 -20.31
CA PHE A 63 -20.37 -8.69 -21.62
C PHE A 63 -20.99 -7.89 -22.79
N ARG A 64 -22.10 -7.19 -22.58
CA ARG A 64 -22.73 -6.33 -23.59
C ARG A 64 -22.00 -4.99 -23.77
N THR A 65 -21.26 -4.56 -22.77
CA THR A 65 -20.56 -3.25 -22.76
C THR A 65 -19.22 -3.30 -23.50
N VAL A 66 -18.61 -4.49 -23.57
CA VAL A 66 -17.31 -4.68 -24.24
C VAL A 66 -17.45 -4.53 -25.75
N THR A 67 -16.59 -3.70 -26.34
CA THR A 67 -16.41 -3.51 -27.79
C THR A 67 -14.96 -3.86 -28.16
N PRO A 68 -14.62 -4.02 -29.46
CA PRO A 68 -13.22 -4.30 -29.85
C PRO A 68 -12.19 -3.31 -29.33
N ASP A 69 -12.59 -2.04 -29.18
CA ASP A 69 -11.70 -0.94 -28.71
C ASP A 69 -11.74 -0.77 -27.18
N THR A 70 -12.43 -1.66 -26.46
CA THR A 70 -12.50 -1.59 -24.99
C THR A 70 -11.20 -2.10 -24.36
N ILE A 71 -10.59 -1.28 -23.52
CA ILE A 71 -9.45 -1.70 -22.71
C ILE A 71 -9.98 -2.34 -21.41
N VAL A 72 -9.71 -3.63 -21.24
CA VAL A 72 -10.09 -4.40 -20.05
C VAL A 72 -8.90 -4.52 -19.12
N VAL A 73 -9.09 -4.14 -17.86
CA VAL A 73 -8.06 -4.16 -16.83
C VAL A 73 -8.46 -5.12 -15.70
N ASN A 74 -7.70 -6.20 -15.54
CA ASN A 74 -7.72 -7.02 -14.34
C ASN A 74 -7.01 -6.25 -13.21
N PHE A 75 -7.77 -5.67 -12.29
CA PHE A 75 -7.23 -4.73 -11.31
C PHE A 75 -6.98 -5.35 -9.92
N SER A 76 -7.64 -6.44 -9.56
CA SER A 76 -7.34 -7.17 -8.31
C SER A 76 -6.16 -8.14 -8.41
N GLY A 77 -5.82 -8.60 -9.62
CA GLY A 77 -4.72 -9.53 -9.85
C GLY A 77 -4.95 -10.94 -9.32
N ASP A 78 -6.12 -11.27 -8.78
CA ASP A 78 -6.50 -12.62 -8.37
C ASP A 78 -7.11 -13.45 -9.52
N TRP A 79 -7.33 -14.76 -9.29
CA TRP A 79 -7.81 -15.66 -10.34
C TRP A 79 -9.21 -15.34 -10.85
N LYS A 80 -10.12 -14.78 -10.01
CA LYS A 80 -11.50 -14.45 -10.43
C LYS A 80 -11.52 -13.25 -11.38
N SER A 81 -10.80 -12.19 -11.00
CA SER A 81 -10.65 -11.01 -11.84
C SER A 81 -9.86 -11.31 -13.11
N SER A 82 -8.79 -12.14 -13.02
CA SER A 82 -8.00 -12.60 -14.16
C SER A 82 -8.83 -13.41 -15.16
N LEU A 83 -9.63 -14.36 -14.67
CA LEU A 83 -10.52 -15.18 -15.52
C LEU A 83 -11.60 -14.33 -16.18
N THR A 84 -12.19 -13.40 -15.43
CA THR A 84 -13.21 -12.50 -15.99
C THR A 84 -12.63 -11.63 -17.09
N ALA A 85 -11.45 -11.05 -16.89
CA ALA A 85 -10.77 -10.24 -17.91
C ALA A 85 -10.41 -11.07 -19.14
N TYR A 86 -9.87 -12.28 -18.96
CA TYR A 86 -9.53 -13.20 -20.05
C TYR A 86 -10.76 -13.60 -20.90
N CYS A 87 -11.93 -13.80 -20.26
CA CYS A 87 -13.18 -14.11 -20.99
C CYS A 87 -13.73 -12.90 -21.76
N LEU A 88 -13.44 -11.67 -21.32
CA LEU A 88 -13.93 -10.45 -21.97
C LEU A 88 -13.04 -10.00 -23.13
N SER A 89 -11.73 -10.12 -23.00
CA SER A 89 -10.78 -9.65 -24.02
C SER A 89 -9.52 -10.49 -24.01
N LYS A 90 -9.02 -10.83 -25.20
CA LYS A 90 -7.68 -11.45 -25.35
C LYS A 90 -6.54 -10.47 -25.12
N ASN A 91 -6.83 -9.18 -25.20
CA ASN A 91 -5.85 -8.10 -25.07
C ASN A 91 -5.98 -7.34 -23.72
N TYR A 92 -6.40 -8.03 -22.65
CA TYR A 92 -6.52 -7.39 -21.34
C TYR A 92 -5.16 -7.05 -20.71
N VAL A 93 -5.19 -6.05 -19.84
CA VAL A 93 -4.06 -5.62 -19.00
C VAL A 93 -4.24 -6.21 -17.60
N SER A 94 -3.18 -6.66 -16.97
CA SER A 94 -3.20 -7.05 -15.56
C SER A 94 -2.42 -6.07 -14.70
N TRP A 95 -3.06 -5.53 -13.67
CA TRP A 95 -2.43 -4.64 -12.69
C TRP A 95 -2.20 -5.41 -11.39
N ILE A 96 -0.95 -5.49 -10.94
CA ILE A 96 -0.56 -6.33 -9.80
C ILE A 96 -0.22 -5.43 -8.61
N HIS A 97 -1.05 -5.47 -7.56
CA HIS A 97 -0.91 -4.67 -6.34
C HIS A 97 -0.25 -5.41 -5.18
N CYS A 98 -0.13 -6.74 -5.26
CA CYS A 98 0.35 -7.57 -4.17
C CYS A 98 1.66 -8.29 -4.50
N ASN A 99 2.29 -8.85 -3.47
CA ASN A 99 3.53 -9.61 -3.64
C ASN A 99 3.30 -10.87 -4.50
N PRO A 100 4.09 -11.08 -5.59
CA PRO A 100 3.94 -12.25 -6.46
C PRO A 100 4.08 -13.61 -5.75
N TYR A 101 4.88 -13.70 -4.69
CA TYR A 101 5.01 -14.96 -3.92
C TYR A 101 3.72 -15.30 -3.18
N THR A 102 3.07 -14.31 -2.58
CA THR A 102 1.77 -14.49 -1.92
C THR A 102 0.72 -14.94 -2.94
N MET A 103 0.72 -14.34 -4.13
CA MET A 103 -0.19 -14.74 -5.22
C MET A 103 0.05 -16.18 -5.65
N LYS A 104 1.31 -16.60 -5.81
CA LYS A 104 1.67 -17.97 -6.22
C LYS A 104 1.35 -18.99 -5.15
N GLY A 105 1.58 -18.66 -3.88
CA GLY A 105 1.32 -19.52 -2.73
C GLY A 105 -0.17 -19.78 -2.46
N ALA A 106 -1.07 -18.97 -3.02
CA ALA A 106 -2.50 -19.17 -2.92
C ALA A 106 -2.92 -20.49 -3.58
N ARG A 107 -4.00 -21.15 -3.08
CA ARG A 107 -4.53 -22.43 -3.61
C ARG A 107 -4.76 -22.42 -5.13
N THR A 108 -5.09 -21.27 -5.71
CA THR A 108 -5.32 -21.07 -7.14
C THR A 108 -4.16 -20.41 -7.85
N GLY A 109 -2.99 -20.29 -7.20
CA GLY A 109 -1.86 -19.51 -7.67
C GLY A 109 -1.35 -19.93 -9.05
N PHE A 110 -1.23 -21.25 -9.33
CA PHE A 110 -0.82 -21.76 -10.64
C PHE A 110 -1.77 -21.35 -11.76
N PHE A 111 -3.07 -21.49 -11.53
CA PHE A 111 -4.09 -21.11 -12.51
C PHE A 111 -4.10 -19.59 -12.73
N ASN A 112 -4.01 -18.83 -11.65
CA ASN A 112 -3.92 -17.37 -11.75
C ASN A 112 -2.68 -16.94 -12.54
N PHE A 113 -1.50 -17.52 -12.28
CA PHE A 113 -0.28 -17.21 -13.02
C PHE A 113 -0.39 -17.58 -14.51
N TRP A 114 -1.06 -18.69 -14.82
CA TRP A 114 -1.35 -19.04 -16.22
C TRP A 114 -2.21 -17.97 -16.90
N LEU A 115 -3.26 -17.49 -16.24
CA LEU A 115 -4.09 -16.37 -16.73
C LEU A 115 -3.27 -15.10 -16.89
N LEU A 116 -2.52 -14.69 -15.85
CA LEU A 116 -1.69 -13.47 -15.91
C LEU A 116 -0.68 -13.50 -17.06
N LYS A 117 -0.09 -14.66 -17.35
CA LYS A 117 0.80 -14.84 -18.52
C LYS A 117 0.09 -14.67 -19.86
N LYS A 118 -1.25 -14.70 -19.93
CA LYS A 118 -2.05 -14.45 -21.14
C LYS A 118 -2.39 -12.98 -21.33
N SER A 119 -2.20 -12.12 -20.33
CA SER A 119 -2.45 -10.69 -20.48
C SER A 119 -1.49 -10.06 -21.49
N LYS A 120 -1.98 -9.10 -22.26
CA LYS A 120 -1.17 -8.35 -23.24
C LYS A 120 -0.04 -7.60 -22.54
N LYS A 121 -0.35 -6.97 -21.41
CA LYS A 121 0.58 -6.14 -20.64
C LYS A 121 0.35 -6.34 -19.13
N ILE A 122 1.43 -6.27 -18.35
CA ILE A 122 1.38 -6.33 -16.90
C ILE A 122 1.89 -5.00 -16.34
N VAL A 123 1.10 -4.39 -15.46
CA VAL A 123 1.51 -3.23 -14.68
C VAL A 123 1.90 -3.68 -13.29
N CYS A 124 3.12 -3.36 -12.90
CA CYS A 124 3.68 -3.57 -11.56
C CYS A 124 3.71 -2.24 -10.80
N VAL A 125 3.59 -2.31 -9.49
CA VAL A 125 3.63 -1.12 -8.63
C VAL A 125 5.04 -0.76 -8.15
N CYS A 126 6.05 -1.59 -8.48
CA CYS A 126 7.48 -1.32 -8.26
C CYS A 126 8.36 -2.16 -9.20
N ASN A 127 9.63 -1.76 -9.36
CA ASN A 127 10.57 -2.49 -10.23
C ASN A 127 10.90 -3.87 -9.69
N GLU A 128 11.10 -4.03 -8.38
CA GLU A 128 11.40 -5.34 -7.79
C GLU A 128 10.29 -6.35 -8.07
N GLN A 129 9.01 -5.92 -8.04
CA GLN A 129 7.89 -6.78 -8.42
C GLN A 129 7.98 -7.26 -9.87
N LYS A 130 8.32 -6.35 -10.81
CA LYS A 130 8.57 -6.67 -12.21
C LYS A 130 9.72 -7.67 -12.34
N GLU A 131 10.86 -7.43 -11.68
CA GLU A 131 12.04 -8.30 -11.71
C GLU A 131 11.72 -9.71 -11.20
N ILE A 132 10.97 -9.83 -10.09
CA ILE A 132 10.52 -11.13 -9.56
C ILE A 132 9.69 -11.88 -10.61
N LEU A 133 8.71 -11.21 -11.23
CA LEU A 133 7.86 -11.84 -12.24
C LEU A 133 8.67 -12.29 -13.46
N GLN A 134 9.58 -11.46 -13.95
CA GLN A 134 10.42 -11.77 -15.12
C GLN A 134 11.48 -12.84 -14.81
N ASN A 135 12.24 -12.65 -13.75
CA ASN A 135 13.46 -13.43 -13.50
C ASN A 135 13.19 -14.73 -12.75
N GLU A 136 12.27 -14.72 -11.76
CA GLU A 136 11.99 -15.89 -10.94
C GLU A 136 10.79 -16.68 -11.46
N PHE A 137 9.71 -16.01 -11.86
CA PHE A 137 8.50 -16.67 -12.36
C PHE A 137 8.44 -16.80 -13.88
N LYS A 138 9.48 -16.30 -14.59
CA LYS A 138 9.66 -16.48 -16.04
C LYS A 138 8.47 -15.97 -16.87
N PHE A 139 7.92 -14.82 -16.49
CA PHE A 139 6.95 -14.12 -17.31
C PHE A 139 7.65 -13.46 -18.52
N ARG A 140 6.99 -13.46 -19.69
CA ARG A 140 7.49 -12.91 -20.95
C ARG A 140 6.60 -11.77 -21.47
N ASN A 141 5.68 -11.29 -20.66
CA ASN A 141 4.76 -10.22 -21.01
C ASN A 141 5.51 -8.90 -21.24
N ASP A 142 4.86 -7.96 -21.89
CA ASP A 142 5.25 -6.55 -21.81
C ASP A 142 4.91 -5.99 -20.42
N PHE A 143 5.86 -5.27 -19.81
CA PHE A 143 5.74 -4.74 -18.45
C PHE A 143 5.83 -3.23 -18.42
N SER A 144 5.00 -2.63 -17.61
CA SER A 144 5.13 -1.24 -17.17
C SER A 144 5.24 -1.19 -15.65
N VAL A 145 5.96 -0.19 -15.13
CA VAL A 145 6.00 0.09 -13.70
C VAL A 145 5.33 1.44 -13.46
N ILE A 146 4.23 1.42 -12.69
CA ILE A 146 3.50 2.61 -12.30
C ILE A 146 3.33 2.56 -10.78
N TYR A 147 4.13 3.36 -10.07
CA TYR A 147 4.06 3.49 -8.63
C TYR A 147 2.73 4.08 -8.18
N ASN A 148 2.24 3.67 -7.03
CA ASN A 148 1.10 4.31 -6.38
C ASN A 148 1.44 5.75 -6.04
N SER A 149 0.45 6.64 -6.12
CA SER A 149 0.59 8.06 -5.82
C SER A 149 0.03 8.43 -4.45
N VAL A 150 0.50 9.56 -3.94
CA VAL A 150 -0.02 10.22 -2.75
C VAL A 150 -0.39 11.66 -3.08
N ASP A 151 -1.57 12.07 -2.66
CA ASP A 151 -1.99 13.47 -2.67
C ASP A 151 -1.35 14.18 -1.46
N PHE A 152 -0.17 14.73 -1.66
CA PHE A 152 0.62 15.35 -0.61
C PHE A 152 -0.07 16.56 0.03
N ASP A 153 -0.86 17.31 -0.72
CA ASP A 153 -1.55 18.48 -0.19
C ASP A 153 -2.66 18.05 0.77
N THR A 154 -3.46 17.07 0.38
CA THR A 154 -4.47 16.47 1.26
C THR A 154 -3.85 15.86 2.52
N VAL A 155 -2.76 15.11 2.37
CA VAL A 155 -2.07 14.45 3.49
C VAL A 155 -1.52 15.49 4.48
N ARG A 156 -0.80 16.49 3.97
CA ARG A 156 -0.21 17.57 4.79
C ARG A 156 -1.27 18.42 5.48
N ASN A 157 -2.34 18.78 4.78
CA ASN A 157 -3.45 19.53 5.36
C ASN A 157 -4.11 18.77 6.50
N LYS A 158 -4.43 17.49 6.31
CA LYS A 158 -5.01 16.64 7.36
C LYS A 158 -4.05 16.39 8.53
N ALA A 159 -2.76 16.40 8.31
CA ALA A 159 -1.75 16.28 9.37
C ALA A 159 -1.72 17.51 10.30
N THR A 160 -2.32 18.65 9.91
CA THR A 160 -2.42 19.83 10.79
C THR A 160 -3.57 19.77 11.78
N GLU A 161 -4.49 18.81 11.63
CA GLU A 161 -5.59 18.64 12.58
C GLU A 161 -5.04 18.31 13.98
N ASN A 162 -5.79 18.75 15.00
CA ASN A 162 -5.40 18.51 16.38
C ASN A 162 -5.39 17.01 16.72
N LEU A 163 -4.35 16.57 17.41
CA LEU A 163 -4.22 15.25 18.01
C LEU A 163 -4.25 15.40 19.53
N ASP A 164 -5.27 14.86 20.15
CA ASP A 164 -5.39 14.81 21.62
C ASP A 164 -4.57 13.62 22.17
N PHE A 165 -3.24 13.78 22.11
CA PHE A 165 -2.27 12.79 22.62
C PHE A 165 -0.93 13.50 22.95
N ASP A 166 -0.68 13.74 24.21
CA ASP A 166 0.45 14.60 24.68
C ASP A 166 1.79 13.89 24.84
N SER A 167 1.84 12.56 24.67
CA SER A 167 3.10 11.82 24.82
C SER A 167 3.91 11.84 23.54
N LYS A 168 5.24 11.79 23.65
CA LYS A 168 6.12 11.40 22.53
C LYS A 168 5.93 9.92 22.22
N TYR A 169 6.05 9.50 20.97
CA TYR A 169 5.79 8.11 20.60
C TYR A 169 6.48 7.63 19.34
N PHE A 170 6.72 6.34 19.28
CA PHE A 170 6.94 5.57 18.07
C PHE A 170 5.58 5.14 17.53
N LEU A 171 5.39 5.20 16.23
CA LEU A 171 4.11 4.94 15.58
C LEU A 171 4.20 3.70 14.69
N MET A 172 3.19 2.86 14.71
CA MET A 172 2.95 1.87 13.66
C MET A 172 1.49 1.95 13.22
N ILE A 173 1.26 2.37 11.97
CA ILE A 173 -0.09 2.41 11.39
C ILE A 173 -0.29 1.16 10.56
N ALA A 174 -1.14 0.24 11.02
CA ALA A 174 -1.39 -1.00 10.29
C ALA A 174 -2.72 -1.65 10.71
N ARG A 175 -3.32 -2.39 9.75
CA ARG A 175 -4.32 -3.38 10.12
C ARG A 175 -3.65 -4.51 10.91
N MET A 176 -4.24 -4.93 12.01
CA MET A 176 -3.73 -6.02 12.85
C MET A 176 -4.05 -7.37 12.18
N ASP A 177 -3.12 -7.79 11.31
CA ASP A 177 -3.16 -9.02 10.51
C ASP A 177 -1.75 -9.64 10.45
N PHE A 178 -1.52 -10.71 11.17
CA PHE A 178 -0.22 -11.37 11.26
C PHE A 178 0.25 -12.05 9.98
N ASN A 179 -0.62 -12.20 8.99
CA ASN A 179 -0.20 -12.71 7.67
C ASN A 179 0.70 -11.70 6.94
N SER A 180 0.49 -10.41 7.20
CA SER A 180 1.22 -9.34 6.51
C SER A 180 2.11 -8.50 7.43
N LYS A 181 1.74 -8.36 8.71
CA LYS A 181 2.40 -7.48 9.67
C LYS A 181 3.02 -8.25 10.82
N ASP A 182 4.11 -7.71 11.38
CA ASP A 182 4.83 -8.32 12.49
C ASP A 182 4.87 -7.37 13.70
N PHE A 183 3.78 -7.38 14.47
CA PHE A 183 3.66 -6.60 15.69
C PHE A 183 4.58 -7.12 16.81
N PHE A 184 4.82 -8.44 16.85
CA PHE A 184 5.62 -9.03 17.91
C PHE A 184 7.07 -8.57 17.87
N THR A 185 7.67 -8.50 16.69
CA THR A 185 9.04 -7.97 16.54
C THR A 185 9.14 -6.52 17.02
N VAL A 186 8.11 -5.69 16.77
CA VAL A 186 8.10 -4.28 17.24
C VAL A 186 7.96 -4.21 18.76
N ILE A 187 7.09 -5.03 19.35
CA ILE A 187 6.91 -5.10 20.80
C ILE A 187 8.20 -5.60 21.48
N ASP A 188 8.85 -6.62 20.90
CA ASP A 188 10.12 -7.13 21.41
C ASP A 188 11.21 -6.06 21.34
N ALA A 189 11.35 -5.38 20.21
CA ALA A 189 12.29 -4.28 20.04
C ALA A 189 12.07 -3.17 21.08
N TYR A 190 10.82 -2.75 21.27
CA TYR A 190 10.46 -1.74 22.25
C TYR A 190 10.72 -2.22 23.69
N SER A 191 10.43 -3.48 24.01
CA SER A 191 10.69 -4.06 25.34
C SER A 191 12.18 -4.08 25.73
N MET A 192 13.07 -4.07 24.75
CA MET A 192 14.53 -4.04 24.92
C MET A 192 15.12 -2.62 24.98
N LEU A 193 14.30 -1.58 24.81
CA LEU A 193 14.75 -0.20 24.98
C LEU A 193 15.07 0.09 26.46
N ASP A 194 15.97 1.05 26.69
CA ASP A 194 16.28 1.54 28.02
C ASP A 194 15.01 2.09 28.69
N MET A 195 14.86 1.87 30.00
CA MET A 195 13.69 2.33 30.79
C MET A 195 13.42 3.83 30.64
N GLU A 196 14.47 4.64 30.47
CA GLU A 196 14.38 6.08 30.23
C GLU A 196 13.60 6.36 28.94
N ILE A 197 13.91 5.65 27.84
CA ILE A 197 13.19 5.79 26.58
C ILE A 197 11.74 5.30 26.72
N GLN A 198 11.50 4.15 27.36
CA GLN A 198 10.14 3.60 27.53
C GLN A 198 9.24 4.53 28.38
N ASN A 199 9.81 5.24 29.33
CA ASN A 199 9.07 6.20 30.15
C ASN A 199 8.72 7.49 29.39
N GLU A 200 9.63 7.95 28.52
CA GLU A 200 9.44 9.17 27.76
C GLU A 200 8.65 8.97 26.45
N TYR A 201 8.82 7.84 25.79
CA TYR A 201 8.26 7.56 24.47
C TYR A 201 7.32 6.35 24.50
N LYS A 202 6.05 6.54 24.24
CA LYS A 202 5.08 5.45 24.09
C LYS A 202 5.30 4.72 22.76
N LEU A 203 4.81 3.46 22.68
CA LEU A 203 4.63 2.78 21.39
C LEU A 203 3.14 2.80 21.05
N VAL A 204 2.79 3.36 19.88
CA VAL A 204 1.40 3.48 19.43
C VAL A 204 1.16 2.57 18.23
N PHE A 205 0.21 1.65 18.36
CA PHE A 205 -0.32 0.85 17.28
C PHE A 205 -1.67 1.40 16.83
N LEU A 206 -1.67 2.21 15.76
CA LEU A 206 -2.86 2.81 15.19
C LEU A 206 -3.48 1.88 14.16
N GLY A 207 -4.70 1.45 14.40
CA GLY A 207 -5.46 0.55 13.54
C GLY A 207 -6.20 -0.51 14.35
N ASP A 208 -6.85 -1.41 13.63
CA ASP A 208 -7.62 -2.52 14.20
C ASP A 208 -7.48 -3.76 13.30
N GLY A 209 -7.99 -4.90 13.74
CA GLY A 209 -7.97 -6.12 12.94
C GLY A 209 -8.25 -7.38 13.75
N ASN A 210 -8.30 -8.51 13.03
CA ASN A 210 -8.69 -9.79 13.62
C ASN A 210 -7.71 -10.29 14.69
N ASP A 211 -6.46 -9.86 14.63
CA ASP A 211 -5.40 -10.32 15.54
C ASP A 211 -5.14 -9.37 16.72
N ARG A 212 -6.01 -8.34 16.90
CA ARG A 212 -5.88 -7.36 17.98
C ARG A 212 -5.75 -7.99 19.37
N SER A 213 -6.60 -8.95 19.70
CA SER A 213 -6.58 -9.62 21.01
C SER A 213 -5.25 -10.30 21.29
N GLN A 214 -4.60 -10.88 20.28
CA GLN A 214 -3.29 -11.53 20.43
C GLN A 214 -2.17 -10.50 20.64
N VAL A 215 -2.27 -9.32 20.00
CA VAL A 215 -1.35 -8.19 20.24
C VAL A 215 -1.49 -7.70 21.69
N GLU A 216 -2.71 -7.51 22.18
CA GLU A 216 -2.99 -7.07 23.55
C GLU A 216 -2.47 -8.09 24.58
N GLU A 217 -2.67 -9.38 24.34
CA GLU A 217 -2.15 -10.44 25.19
C GLU A 217 -0.62 -10.44 25.24
N TYR A 218 0.04 -10.22 24.09
CA TYR A 218 1.50 -10.17 24.04
C TYR A 218 2.06 -8.96 24.76
N ILE A 219 1.42 -7.79 24.66
CA ILE A 219 1.77 -6.58 25.40
C ILE A 219 1.69 -6.84 26.92
N LYS A 220 0.62 -7.50 27.40
CA LYS A 220 0.47 -7.88 28.80
C LYS A 220 1.58 -8.84 29.25
N LYS A 221 1.89 -9.85 28.44
CA LYS A 221 2.98 -10.81 28.72
C LYS A 221 4.34 -10.13 28.87
N LYS A 222 4.56 -9.01 28.15
CA LYS A 222 5.80 -8.22 28.21
C LYS A 222 5.77 -7.14 29.31
N ASN A 223 4.69 -7.01 30.08
CA ASN A 223 4.48 -5.97 31.11
C ASN A 223 4.55 -4.54 30.54
N LEU A 224 4.02 -4.32 29.33
CA LEU A 224 4.09 -3.05 28.62
C LEU A 224 2.75 -2.31 28.52
N THR A 225 1.74 -2.69 29.31
CA THR A 225 0.37 -2.11 29.23
C THR A 225 0.32 -0.61 29.50
N GLU A 226 1.26 -0.08 30.26
CA GLU A 226 1.33 1.36 30.58
C GLU A 226 2.05 2.19 29.50
N THR A 227 2.81 1.54 28.60
CA THR A 227 3.67 2.23 27.63
C THR A 227 3.31 1.93 26.18
N VAL A 228 2.52 0.88 25.91
CA VAL A 228 2.01 0.56 24.57
C VAL A 228 0.53 0.88 24.48
N VAL A 229 0.16 1.69 23.50
CA VAL A 229 -1.19 2.23 23.32
C VAL A 229 -1.81 1.73 22.02
N LEU A 230 -3.05 1.26 22.09
CA LEU A 230 -3.84 0.82 20.93
C LEU A 230 -5.10 1.67 20.78
N PRO A 231 -5.02 2.86 20.15
CA PRO A 231 -6.17 3.77 20.03
C PRO A 231 -7.31 3.20 19.17
N GLY A 232 -7.03 2.17 18.38
CA GLY A 232 -7.96 1.64 17.38
C GLY A 232 -7.80 2.34 16.03
N PHE A 233 -8.86 2.27 15.22
CA PHE A 233 -8.88 2.88 13.89
C PHE A 233 -9.18 4.39 13.99
N ASP A 234 -8.34 5.20 13.35
CA ASP A 234 -8.59 6.62 13.16
C ASP A 234 -8.79 6.92 11.67
N LYS A 235 -9.85 7.69 11.34
CA LYS A 235 -10.14 8.12 9.95
C LYS A 235 -9.09 9.08 9.40
N ASN A 236 -8.39 9.81 10.30
CA ASN A 236 -7.29 10.69 9.94
C ASN A 236 -5.98 10.21 10.59
N PRO A 237 -5.26 9.25 9.98
CA PRO A 237 -4.00 8.78 10.52
C PRO A 237 -2.87 9.81 10.38
N TYR A 238 -3.02 10.82 9.54
CA TYR A 238 -1.94 11.76 9.18
C TYR A 238 -1.50 12.65 10.33
N LYS A 239 -2.40 13.05 11.22
CA LYS A 239 -2.07 13.81 12.43
C LYS A 239 -1.16 13.03 13.39
N TRP A 240 -1.19 11.69 13.34
CA TRP A 240 -0.31 10.84 14.13
C TRP A 240 1.12 10.81 13.58
N PHE A 241 1.33 10.82 12.26
CA PHE A 241 2.68 10.90 11.69
C PHE A 241 3.41 12.18 12.09
N LYS A 242 2.70 13.31 12.12
CA LYS A 242 3.31 14.62 12.39
C LYS A 242 4.02 14.71 13.74
N ASN A 243 3.49 14.04 14.75
CA ASN A 243 3.97 14.11 16.13
C ASN A 243 4.80 12.88 16.53
N ALA A 244 4.92 11.90 15.66
CA ALA A 244 5.71 10.69 15.93
C ALA A 244 7.22 10.96 15.81
N VAL A 245 8.02 10.30 16.65
CA VAL A 245 9.49 10.27 16.50
C VAL A 245 9.85 9.54 15.21
N CYS A 246 9.17 8.48 14.92
CA CYS A 246 9.21 7.77 13.65
C CYS A 246 7.96 6.92 13.47
N ASN A 247 7.69 6.56 12.21
CA ASN A 247 6.79 5.48 11.88
C ASN A 247 7.57 4.18 11.63
N ILE A 248 6.99 3.06 12.04
CA ILE A 248 7.58 1.72 11.91
C ILE A 248 6.68 0.89 11.01
N LEU A 249 7.19 0.47 9.87
CA LEU A 249 6.52 -0.50 9.02
C LEU A 249 7.17 -1.88 9.17
N SER A 250 6.70 -2.64 10.15
CA SER A 250 7.12 -4.03 10.34
C SER A 250 6.25 -4.97 9.51
N SER A 251 6.56 -5.10 8.24
CA SER A 251 5.82 -5.95 7.30
C SER A 251 6.62 -7.18 6.90
N LYS A 252 5.94 -8.33 6.83
CA LYS A 252 6.47 -9.56 6.23
C LYS A 252 6.33 -9.54 4.72
N THR A 253 5.29 -8.86 4.23
CA THR A 253 4.98 -8.76 2.81
C THR A 253 4.17 -7.51 2.51
N GLU A 254 4.50 -6.85 1.40
CA GLU A 254 3.77 -5.70 0.83
C GLU A 254 3.70 -5.83 -0.68
N GLY A 255 2.83 -5.05 -1.32
CA GLY A 255 2.92 -4.76 -2.74
C GLY A 255 3.86 -3.58 -2.99
N PHE A 256 3.43 -2.39 -2.52
CA PHE A 256 4.21 -1.16 -2.43
C PHE A 256 3.54 -0.27 -1.38
N SER A 257 4.22 0.00 -0.29
CA SER A 257 3.59 0.67 0.86
C SER A 257 3.41 2.16 0.65
N VAL A 258 2.17 2.58 0.51
CA VAL A 258 1.78 3.99 0.38
C VAL A 258 1.97 4.74 1.71
N SER A 259 1.75 4.06 2.85
CA SER A 259 1.86 4.70 4.17
C SER A 259 3.25 5.24 4.49
N ILE A 260 4.30 4.61 3.96
CA ILE A 260 5.67 5.12 4.08
C ILE A 260 5.81 6.48 3.36
N ILE A 261 5.26 6.59 2.14
CA ILE A 261 5.32 7.82 1.34
C ILE A 261 4.48 8.92 2.00
N GLU A 262 3.34 8.54 2.59
CA GLU A 262 2.50 9.46 3.37
C GLU A 262 3.27 10.00 4.58
N GLY A 263 3.90 9.14 5.38
CA GLY A 263 4.73 9.54 6.52
C GLY A 263 5.90 10.43 6.11
N MET A 264 6.65 10.03 5.08
CA MET A 264 7.74 10.84 4.51
C MET A 264 7.27 12.22 4.06
N SER A 265 6.06 12.34 3.48
CA SER A 265 5.51 13.61 3.00
C SER A 265 5.19 14.61 4.11
N ILE A 266 5.00 14.12 5.32
CA ILE A 266 4.76 14.92 6.54
C ILE A 266 6.09 15.23 7.26
N GLY A 267 7.19 14.58 6.85
CA GLY A 267 8.49 14.69 7.49
C GLY A 267 8.68 13.71 8.66
N CYS A 268 7.89 12.64 8.71
CA CYS A 268 8.07 11.56 9.69
C CYS A 268 9.22 10.64 9.24
N PRO A 269 10.24 10.38 10.07
CA PRO A 269 11.25 9.38 9.78
C PRO A 269 10.64 7.97 9.74
N GLU A 270 11.20 7.09 8.91
CA GLU A 270 10.67 5.75 8.71
C GLU A 270 11.68 4.69 9.12
N ILE A 271 11.22 3.66 9.85
CA ILE A 271 11.91 2.38 10.04
C ILE A 271 11.09 1.33 9.30
N ILE A 272 11.69 0.60 8.37
CA ILE A 272 10.98 -0.38 7.56
C ILE A 272 11.69 -1.72 7.57
N THR A 273 10.93 -2.80 7.55
CA THR A 273 11.51 -4.12 7.33
C THR A 273 11.90 -4.31 5.87
N ASN A 274 12.96 -5.10 5.63
CA ASN A 274 13.46 -5.44 4.29
C ASN A 274 12.55 -6.50 3.61
N TYR A 275 11.24 -6.16 3.49
CA TYR A 275 10.32 -7.00 2.74
C TYR A 275 10.62 -6.94 1.25
N ARG A 276 10.38 -8.02 0.55
CA ARG A 276 10.45 -8.05 -0.92
C ARG A 276 9.28 -7.26 -1.53
N THR A 277 9.50 -6.69 -2.70
CA THR A 277 8.55 -5.85 -3.44
C THR A 277 8.48 -4.39 -2.96
N GLY A 278 9.63 -3.71 -2.99
CA GLY A 278 9.69 -2.27 -2.95
C GLY A 278 10.27 -1.64 -1.68
N ALA A 279 10.68 -2.42 -0.66
CA ALA A 279 11.32 -1.84 0.54
C ALA A 279 12.59 -1.04 0.19
N LYS A 280 13.47 -1.62 -0.63
CA LYS A 280 14.69 -0.96 -1.09
C LYS A 280 14.41 0.23 -2.02
N GLU A 281 13.37 0.13 -2.86
CA GLU A 281 12.99 1.22 -3.75
C GLU A 281 12.46 2.42 -2.97
N VAL A 282 11.47 2.23 -2.08
CA VAL A 282 10.86 3.33 -1.32
C VAL A 282 11.83 3.98 -0.34
N SER A 283 12.80 3.22 0.18
CA SER A 283 13.84 3.73 1.08
C SER A 283 15.06 4.29 0.35
N ALA A 284 15.09 4.26 -0.99
CA ALA A 284 16.28 4.57 -1.78
C ALA A 284 17.53 3.86 -1.23
N ASN A 285 17.42 2.53 -1.03
CA ASN A 285 18.45 1.68 -0.43
C ASN A 285 18.94 2.15 0.95
N GLY A 286 18.04 2.65 1.81
CA GLY A 286 18.35 3.08 3.17
C GLY A 286 18.78 4.54 3.32
N SER A 287 18.72 5.34 2.25
CA SER A 287 19.02 6.77 2.34
C SER A 287 17.84 7.59 2.87
N ASN A 288 16.59 7.13 2.70
CA ASN A 288 15.35 7.82 3.10
C ASN A 288 14.69 7.23 4.35
N ALA A 289 15.05 6.00 4.71
CA ALA A 289 14.51 5.26 5.84
C ALA A 289 15.58 4.33 6.41
N ILE A 290 15.44 3.91 7.66
CA ILE A 290 16.27 2.84 8.21
C ILE A 290 15.64 1.49 7.82
N ILE A 291 16.42 0.62 7.19
CA ILE A 291 15.99 -0.73 6.81
C ILE A 291 16.52 -1.72 7.84
N VAL A 292 15.66 -2.61 8.31
CA VAL A 292 16.00 -3.71 9.21
C VAL A 292 15.50 -5.03 8.62
N ASP A 293 16.12 -6.15 8.96
CA ASP A 293 15.63 -7.44 8.46
C ASP A 293 14.31 -7.86 9.16
N ILE A 294 13.51 -8.65 8.46
CA ILE A 294 12.23 -9.15 8.99
C ILE A 294 12.51 -10.02 10.22
N GLY A 295 11.85 -9.73 11.34
CA GLY A 295 11.99 -10.45 12.59
C GLY A 295 13.21 -10.06 13.44
N ASP A 296 14.04 -9.10 12.98
CA ASP A 296 15.21 -8.63 13.73
C ASP A 296 14.81 -7.52 14.72
N ALA A 297 14.38 -7.94 15.91
CA ALA A 297 14.01 -7.02 16.98
C ALA A 297 15.20 -6.21 17.52
N GLU A 298 16.42 -6.78 17.50
CA GLU A 298 17.63 -6.08 17.96
C GLU A 298 18.01 -4.93 17.01
N ALA A 299 18.01 -5.17 15.68
CA ALA A 299 18.23 -4.12 14.71
C ALA A 299 17.14 -3.04 14.77
N MET A 300 15.88 -3.43 14.97
CA MET A 300 14.76 -2.51 15.11
C MET A 300 14.89 -1.63 16.37
N LYS A 301 15.26 -2.21 17.51
CA LYS A 301 15.58 -1.46 18.74
C LYS A 301 16.68 -0.42 18.49
N ASN A 302 17.76 -0.82 17.82
CA ASN A 302 18.86 0.07 17.52
C ASN A 302 18.44 1.20 16.57
N ALA A 303 17.59 0.93 15.59
CA ALA A 303 17.00 1.93 14.73
C ALA A 303 16.12 2.93 15.51
N MET A 304 15.28 2.46 16.43
CA MET A 304 14.49 3.32 17.33
C MET A 304 15.39 4.23 18.16
N LYS A 305 16.45 3.67 18.78
CA LYS A 305 17.44 4.46 19.57
C LYS A 305 18.15 5.49 18.70
N THR A 306 18.53 5.14 17.49
CA THR A 306 19.16 6.08 16.54
C THR A 306 18.26 7.29 16.29
N LEU A 307 16.96 7.08 16.06
CA LEU A 307 16.02 8.16 15.78
C LEU A 307 15.65 9.00 17.02
N VAL A 308 15.93 8.52 18.23
CA VAL A 308 15.81 9.31 19.47
C VAL A 308 17.04 10.17 19.69
N TYR A 309 18.25 9.64 19.50
CA TYR A 309 19.47 10.28 19.96
C TYR A 309 20.29 10.96 18.85
N ASP A 310 20.19 10.50 17.61
CA ASP A 310 20.94 11.02 16.47
C ASP A 310 20.08 11.97 15.62
N ASN A 311 20.07 13.24 16.02
CA ASN A 311 19.32 14.28 15.32
C ASN A 311 19.83 14.48 13.89
N GLU A 312 21.15 14.41 13.68
CA GLU A 312 21.73 14.59 12.35
C GLU A 312 21.26 13.49 11.39
N ARG A 313 21.28 12.22 11.82
CA ARG A 313 20.78 11.11 11.05
C ARG A 313 19.30 11.26 10.73
N ARG A 314 18.49 11.66 11.71
CA ARG A 314 17.05 11.90 11.54
C ARG A 314 16.77 12.99 10.51
N GLU A 315 17.44 14.14 10.60
CA GLU A 315 17.27 15.24 9.65
C GLU A 315 17.71 14.87 8.24
N ASN A 316 18.81 14.12 8.10
CA ASN A 316 19.29 13.63 6.81
C ASN A 316 18.27 12.67 6.14
N LEU A 317 17.65 11.76 6.90
CA LEU A 317 16.58 10.88 6.39
C LEU A 317 15.38 11.70 5.88
N ILE A 318 14.91 12.68 6.67
CA ILE A 318 13.79 13.56 6.30
C ILE A 318 14.12 14.36 5.03
N LYS A 319 15.31 14.96 4.96
CA LYS A 319 15.75 15.75 3.80
C LYS A 319 15.80 14.90 2.53
N ASN A 320 16.38 13.70 2.61
CA ASN A 320 16.47 12.80 1.48
C ASN A 320 15.08 12.31 1.04
N ALA A 321 14.21 11.96 2.01
CA ALA A 321 12.84 11.55 1.75
C ALA A 321 12.06 12.65 1.00
N ASN A 322 12.14 13.91 1.45
CA ASN A 322 11.44 15.03 0.82
C ASN A 322 11.77 15.22 -0.67
N SER A 323 13.02 15.00 -1.05
CA SER A 323 13.44 15.07 -2.45
C SER A 323 12.94 13.88 -3.25
N PHE A 324 12.97 12.70 -2.65
CA PHE A 324 12.64 11.43 -3.30
C PHE A 324 11.14 11.27 -3.55
N ILE A 325 10.29 11.64 -2.58
CA ILE A 325 8.84 11.43 -2.66
C ILE A 325 8.16 12.17 -3.82
N GLN A 326 8.79 13.20 -4.39
CA GLN A 326 8.21 13.93 -5.52
C GLN A 326 7.85 13.01 -6.70
N ASN A 327 8.57 11.88 -6.85
CA ASN A 327 8.30 10.88 -7.88
C ASN A 327 6.94 10.15 -7.70
N PHE A 328 6.30 10.28 -6.53
CA PHE A 328 5.03 9.64 -6.17
C PHE A 328 3.87 10.65 -6.06
N SER A 329 4.09 11.89 -6.54
CA SER A 329 3.05 12.91 -6.53
C SER A 329 1.90 12.56 -7.48
N GLN A 330 0.71 13.06 -7.15
CA GLN A 330 -0.50 12.86 -7.95
C GLN A 330 -0.30 13.30 -9.40
N ASN A 331 0.34 14.45 -9.63
CA ASN A 331 0.56 15.00 -10.98
C ASN A 331 1.44 14.08 -11.85
N ILE A 332 2.50 13.50 -11.26
CA ILE A 332 3.37 12.54 -11.98
C ILE A 332 2.62 11.25 -12.26
N PHE A 333 1.80 10.79 -11.33
CA PHE A 333 0.96 9.62 -11.52
C PHE A 333 -0.05 9.82 -12.64
N GLU A 334 -0.81 10.92 -12.64
CA GLU A 334 -1.79 11.25 -13.68
C GLU A 334 -1.15 11.25 -15.06
N LYS A 335 0.02 11.89 -15.21
CA LYS A 335 0.76 11.87 -16.47
C LYS A 335 1.11 10.45 -16.91
N ARG A 336 1.65 9.62 -16.01
CA ARG A 336 1.98 8.21 -16.30
C ARG A 336 0.76 7.39 -16.71
N ILE A 337 -0.40 7.65 -16.08
CA ILE A 337 -1.66 7.00 -16.43
C ILE A 337 -2.11 7.39 -17.83
N ILE A 338 -2.10 8.68 -18.16
CA ILE A 338 -2.50 9.17 -19.49
C ILE A 338 -1.58 8.60 -20.57
N ASP A 339 -0.25 8.67 -20.36
CA ASP A 339 0.74 8.11 -21.29
C ASP A 339 0.52 6.60 -21.48
N PHE A 340 0.42 5.85 -20.37
CA PHE A 340 0.22 4.39 -20.41
C PHE A 340 -1.03 3.96 -21.17
N PHE A 341 -2.18 4.58 -20.89
CA PHE A 341 -3.43 4.24 -21.56
C PHE A 341 -3.55 4.89 -22.97
N GLY A 342 -2.72 5.89 -23.27
CA GLY A 342 -2.57 6.44 -24.60
C GLY A 342 -1.88 5.47 -25.56
N ASP A 343 -0.91 4.70 -25.06
CA ASP A 343 -0.09 3.74 -25.81
C ASP A 343 -0.76 2.35 -26.01
N LEU A 344 -1.94 2.08 -25.44
CA LEU A 344 -2.66 0.81 -25.57
C LEU A 344 -3.62 0.78 -26.76
#